data_0a834d18d8dbdc47db802eb84f4560c0
#
_entry.id   0a834d18d8dbdc47db802eb84f4560c0
#
_cell.length_a   1.000
_cell.length_b   1.000
_cell.length_c   1.000
_cell.angle_alpha   90.00
_cell.angle_beta   90.00
_cell.angle_gamma   90.00
#
_symmetry.space_group_name_H-M   'P 1'
#
loop_
_entity.id
_entity.type
_entity.pdbx_description
1 polymer ?
#
loop_
_entity_poly.entity_id
_entity_poly.type
_entity_poly.pdbx_seq_one_letter_code
_entity_poly.pdbx_strand_id
1 'polypeptide(L)'
;RMGKSVFNDYKTRLQEFVQQSDRHASYVHTGEEGPEHSKMFFVEVHVSGKLAAKGKGRSKKEAEQNAAMNALSVLRKNNGQI
;
A
#
# COMPACT_ATOMS: atom_id res chain seq x y z
N ARG A 1 -15.96 -17.09 -6.60
CA ARG A 1 -15.81 -16.71 -6.10
C ARG A 1 -15.79 -16.31 -5.76
N MET A 2 -16.01 -16.33 -5.48
CA MET A 2 -15.88 -15.82 -5.03
C MET A 2 -15.66 -15.36 -4.37
N GLY A 3 -15.70 -15.15 -4.01
CA GLY A 3 -15.63 -14.56 -3.29
C GLY A 3 -15.00 -14.02 -2.75
N LYS A 4 -14.52 -13.87 -2.66
CA LYS A 4 -13.95 -13.32 -2.10
C LYS A 4 -13.75 -12.29 -1.87
N SER A 5 -13.44 -12.29 -1.77
CA SER A 5 -13.17 -11.28 -1.11
C SER A 5 -13.23 -10.09 -1.80
N VAL A 6 -13.99 -9.38 -1.36
CA VAL A 6 -14.14 -8.19 -1.86
C VAL A 6 -13.21 -7.26 -1.40
N PHE A 7 -12.40 -7.58 -0.47
CA PHE A 7 -11.40 -6.70 -0.15
C PHE A 7 -10.53 -6.72 -1.25
N ASN A 8 -10.38 -5.68 -1.87
CA ASN A 8 -9.49 -5.56 -2.91
C ASN A 8 -8.14 -5.80 -2.41
N ASP A 9 -7.45 -6.65 -2.99
CA ASP A 9 -6.11 -6.94 -2.58
C ASP A 9 -5.21 -5.96 -3.31
N TYR A 10 -5.16 -4.76 -2.81
CA TYR A 10 -4.36 -3.72 -3.43
C TYR A 10 -2.87 -4.03 -3.38
N LYS A 11 -2.45 -4.77 -2.37
CA LYS A 11 -1.03 -5.15 -2.29
C LYS A 11 -0.65 -6.04 -3.47
N THR A 12 -1.51 -7.01 -3.80
CA THR A 12 -1.25 -7.88 -4.92
C THR A 12 -1.31 -7.10 -6.24
N ARG A 13 -2.28 -6.23 -6.36
CA ARG A 13 -2.40 -5.43 -7.58
C ARG A 13 -1.19 -4.54 -7.78
N LEU A 14 -0.71 -3.94 -6.70
CA LEU A 14 0.47 -3.09 -6.80
C LEU A 14 1.70 -3.89 -7.17
N GLN A 15 1.84 -5.06 -6.56
CA GLN A 15 2.97 -5.92 -6.85
C GLN A 15 2.98 -6.32 -8.33
N GLU A 16 1.84 -6.71 -8.86
CA GLU A 16 1.75 -7.09 -10.25
C GLU A 16 2.07 -5.91 -11.17
N PHE A 17 1.60 -4.74 -10.79
CA PHE A 17 1.81 -3.56 -11.59
C PHE A 17 3.29 -3.19 -11.69
N VAL A 18 4.00 -3.19 -10.56
CA VAL A 18 5.40 -2.80 -10.57
C VAL A 18 6.30 -3.90 -11.14
N GLN A 19 5.88 -5.16 -11.05
CA GLN A 19 6.66 -6.25 -11.60
C GLN A 19 6.77 -6.16 -13.12
N GLN A 20 5.80 -5.54 -13.75
CA GLN A 20 5.84 -5.38 -15.19
C GLN A 20 7.04 -4.53 -15.60
N SER A 21 7.54 -3.71 -14.69
CA SER A 21 8.72 -2.90 -14.95
C SER A 21 9.94 -3.41 -14.21
N ASP A 22 9.88 -4.68 -13.80
CA ASP A 22 10.99 -5.31 -13.08
C ASP A 22 11.32 -4.56 -11.80
N ARG A 23 10.29 -4.08 -11.09
CA ARG A 23 10.46 -3.40 -9.83
C ARG A 23 9.68 -4.14 -8.75
N HIS A 24 9.82 -3.76 -7.52
CA HIS A 24 9.07 -4.37 -6.44
C HIS A 24 8.68 -3.33 -5.41
N ALA A 25 7.62 -3.62 -4.67
CA ALA A 25 7.11 -2.74 -3.65
C ALA A 25 7.49 -3.25 -2.28
N SER A 26 7.86 -2.33 -1.40
CA SER A 26 8.17 -2.64 -0.01
C SER A 26 7.31 -1.79 0.89
N TYR A 27 6.96 -2.32 2.05
CA TYR A 27 6.12 -1.61 2.99
C TYR A 27 6.90 -1.35 4.28
N VAL A 28 6.88 -0.12 4.73
CA VAL A 28 7.59 0.28 5.93
C VAL A 28 6.58 0.83 6.91
N HIS A 29 6.56 0.27 8.12
CA HIS A 29 5.64 0.73 9.15
C HIS A 29 6.33 1.88 9.88
N THR A 30 5.79 3.08 9.71
CA THR A 30 6.45 4.27 10.21
C THR A 30 5.97 4.72 11.58
N GLY A 31 4.85 4.20 12.06
CA GLY A 31 4.41 4.56 13.40
C GLY A 31 2.98 4.18 13.68
N GLU A 32 2.54 4.54 14.87
CA GLU A 32 1.17 4.30 15.27
C GLU A 32 0.79 5.39 16.27
N GLU A 33 -0.48 5.74 16.31
CA GLU A 33 -0.98 6.77 17.18
C GLU A 33 -2.32 6.37 17.75
N GLY A 34 -2.65 6.96 18.89
CA GLY A 34 -3.94 6.73 19.50
C GLY A 34 -3.90 5.75 20.63
N PRO A 35 -5.00 5.67 21.41
CA PRO A 35 -5.05 4.76 22.54
C PRO A 35 -5.17 3.32 22.05
N GLU A 36 -4.94 2.39 22.96
CA GLU A 36 -4.95 0.99 22.63
C GLU A 36 -6.18 0.53 21.89
N HIS A 37 -7.35 1.03 22.28
CA HIS A 37 -8.58 0.58 21.68
C HIS A 37 -8.95 1.36 20.41
N SER A 38 -8.07 2.24 19.97
CA SER A 38 -8.38 3.04 18.79
C SER A 38 -7.09 3.51 18.13
N LYS A 39 -6.19 2.55 17.87
CA LYS A 39 -4.93 2.90 17.27
C LYS A 39 -5.03 3.09 15.78
N MET A 40 -4.24 4.01 15.29
CA MET A 40 -4.11 4.24 13.86
C MET A 40 -2.67 3.92 13.49
N PHE A 41 -2.50 3.07 12.49
CA PHE A 41 -1.16 2.65 12.05
C PHE A 41 -0.80 3.37 10.76
N PHE A 42 0.48 3.68 10.61
CA PHE A 42 0.97 4.40 9.44
C PHE A 42 2.00 3.57 8.70
N VAL A 43 1.87 3.55 7.38
CA VAL A 43 2.73 2.74 6.52
C VAL A 43 3.14 3.55 5.31
N GLU A 44 4.37 3.34 4.86
CA GLU A 44 4.83 3.92 3.60
C GLU A 44 5.08 2.78 2.62
N VAL A 45 4.78 3.03 1.36
CA VAL A 45 5.10 2.09 0.30
C VAL A 45 6.26 2.67 -0.49
N HIS A 46 7.29 1.87 -0.69
CA HIS A 46 8.44 2.25 -1.49
C HIS A 46 8.51 1.32 -2.69
N VAL A 47 8.77 1.88 -3.84
CA VAL A 47 8.95 1.09 -5.05
C VAL A 47 10.39 1.26 -5.49
N SER A 48 11.13 0.15 -5.47
CA SER A 48 12.55 0.13 -5.80
C SER A 48 13.33 1.22 -5.05
N GLY A 49 13.02 1.33 -3.77
CA GLY A 49 13.75 2.26 -2.91
C GLY A 49 13.21 3.68 -2.87
N LYS A 50 12.20 4.00 -3.66
CA LYS A 50 11.66 5.35 -3.69
C LYS A 50 10.28 5.37 -3.06
N LEU A 51 10.01 6.38 -2.26
CA LEU A 51 8.71 6.52 -1.63
C LEU A 51 7.65 6.75 -2.69
N ALA A 52 6.67 5.88 -2.74
CA ALA A 52 5.59 6.00 -3.71
C ALA A 52 4.35 6.61 -3.08
N ALA A 53 3.98 6.15 -1.88
CA ALA A 53 2.77 6.64 -1.24
C ALA A 53 2.76 6.26 0.23
N LYS A 54 1.80 6.82 0.95
CA LYS A 54 1.62 6.50 2.36
C LYS A 54 0.18 6.07 2.58
N GLY A 55 -0.04 5.31 3.62
CA GLY A 55 -1.38 4.90 3.98
C GLY A 55 -1.51 4.77 5.48
N LYS A 56 -2.75 4.78 5.95
CA LYS A 56 -3.03 4.59 7.36
C LYS A 56 -4.28 3.75 7.51
N GLY A 57 -4.41 3.10 8.64
CA GLY A 57 -5.55 2.25 8.89
C GLY A 57 -5.58 1.83 10.34
N ARG A 58 -6.65 1.16 10.72
CA ARG A 58 -6.82 0.74 12.10
C ARG A 58 -6.07 -0.54 12.43
N SER A 59 -5.48 -1.16 11.43
CA SER A 59 -4.60 -2.30 11.64
C SER A 59 -3.45 -2.15 10.68
N LYS A 60 -2.38 -2.88 10.94
CA LYS A 60 -1.22 -2.83 10.05
C LYS A 60 -1.61 -3.28 8.64
N LYS A 61 -2.45 -4.32 8.56
CA LYS A 61 -2.89 -4.81 7.28
C LYS A 61 -3.70 -3.77 6.53
N GLU A 62 -4.61 -3.11 7.22
CA GLU A 62 -5.43 -2.07 6.59
C GLU A 62 -4.57 -0.91 6.13
N ALA A 63 -3.58 -0.52 6.95
CA ALA A 63 -2.68 0.56 6.57
C ALA A 63 -1.89 0.20 5.32
N GLU A 64 -1.44 -1.05 5.23
CA GLU A 64 -0.70 -1.50 4.05
C GLU A 64 -1.58 -1.50 2.81
N GLN A 65 -2.83 -1.96 2.93
CA GLN A 65 -3.74 -1.96 1.80
C GLN A 65 -4.04 -0.54 1.32
N ASN A 66 -4.23 0.38 2.27
CA ASN A 66 -4.49 1.76 1.90
C ASN A 66 -3.26 2.41 1.25
N ALA A 67 -2.08 2.09 1.75
CA ALA A 67 -0.86 2.58 1.15
C ALA A 67 -0.70 2.05 -0.27
N ALA A 68 -1.02 0.77 -0.48
CA ALA A 68 -0.93 0.17 -1.81
C ALA A 68 -1.93 0.82 -2.77
N MET A 69 -3.14 1.08 -2.30
CA MET A 69 -4.15 1.74 -3.11
C MET A 69 -3.67 3.12 -3.54
N ASN A 70 -3.10 3.87 -2.60
CA ASN A 70 -2.61 5.20 -2.91
C ASN A 70 -1.44 5.14 -3.87
N ALA A 71 -0.57 4.15 -3.72
CA ALA A 71 0.57 3.99 -4.63
C ALA A 71 0.11 3.67 -6.04
N LEU A 72 -0.90 2.80 -6.16
CA LEU A 72 -1.45 2.49 -7.47
C LEU A 72 -1.98 3.74 -8.16
N SER A 73 -2.66 4.59 -7.39
CA SER A 73 -3.19 5.83 -7.92
C SER A 73 -2.08 6.73 -8.44
N VAL A 74 -1.02 6.87 -7.65
CA VAL A 74 0.11 7.69 -8.03
C VAL A 74 0.81 7.16 -9.28
N LEU A 75 1.02 5.84 -9.33
CA LEU A 75 1.73 5.24 -10.45
C LEU A 75 0.92 5.31 -11.73
N ARG A 76 -0.39 5.16 -11.64
CA ARG A 76 -1.24 5.27 -12.81
C ARG A 76 -1.21 6.68 -13.37
N LYS A 77 -1.19 7.67 -12.47
CA LYS A 77 -1.16 9.04 -12.88
C LYS A 77 0.14 9.38 -13.57
N ASN A 78 1.23 8.74 -13.15
CA ASN A 78 2.54 9.02 -13.69
C ASN A 78 3.02 8.00 -14.71
N ASN A 79 2.08 7.23 -15.27
CA ASN A 79 2.41 6.19 -16.25
C ASN A 79 3.43 5.20 -15.74
N GLY A 80 3.31 4.86 -14.47
CA GLY A 80 4.19 3.88 -13.88
C GLY A 80 5.50 4.41 -13.38
N GLN A 81 5.68 5.73 -13.39
CA GLN A 81 6.94 6.30 -12.94
C GLN A 81 6.80 7.01 -11.62
N ILE A 82 7.83 7.01 -10.87
CA ILE A 82 7.89 7.68 -9.58
C ILE A 82 8.97 8.73 -9.61
#